data_d82bbdd75518f03eaf04de90e875f3e2
#
_entry.id   d82bbdd75518f03eaf04de90e875f3e2
#
_cell.length_a   1.000
_cell.length_b   1.000
_cell.length_c   1.000
_cell.angle_alpha   90.00
_cell.angle_beta   90.00
_cell.angle_gamma   90.00
#
_symmetry.space_group_name_H-M   'P 1'
#
loop_
_entity.id
_entity.type
_entity.pdbx_description
1 polymer ?
#
loop_
_entity_poly.entity_id
_entity_poly.type
_entity_poly.pdbx_seq_one_letter_code
_entity_poly.pdbx_strand_id
1 'polypeptide(L)'
;MCNRATRERCISIKRIPLENGDWLNPPLSADLVGSEFIITAKEKTDFWQKTSYGFIHNSGHALLNDFPEESSLEASWILDYKHQFDHAGLMVYSNETNWIKAGVEFADGLPQLGAVVTRGISDWSVAPVPTWMDKEVTIRFSRSGDALTIRAKCGGDWQFVRLAPLDQNLKWRAGIFCASPLRAGLQVKFTSLSAGEPDSSLH
;
A
#
# COMPACT_ATOMS: atom_id res chain seq x y z
N MET A 1 28.55 -9.54 -36.61
CA MET A 1 27.29 -8.90 -36.20
C MET A 1 26.75 -9.72 -35.05
N CYS A 2 26.99 -9.26 -33.82
CA CYS A 2 26.62 -10.03 -32.63
C CYS A 2 25.32 -9.45 -32.07
N ASN A 3 24.24 -10.24 -32.13
CA ASN A 3 22.92 -9.88 -31.68
C ASN A 3 22.93 -9.96 -30.15
N ARG A 4 22.93 -8.82 -29.48
CA ARG A 4 22.70 -8.71 -28.01
C ARG A 4 21.21 -8.90 -27.75
N ALA A 5 20.80 -10.13 -27.53
CA ALA A 5 19.51 -10.40 -26.91
C ALA A 5 19.53 -9.85 -25.48
N THR A 6 18.74 -8.81 -25.23
CA THR A 6 18.40 -8.33 -23.89
C THR A 6 17.76 -9.48 -23.12
N ARG A 7 18.50 -10.07 -22.18
CA ARG A 7 17.92 -10.95 -21.18
C ARG A 7 17.05 -10.08 -20.26
N GLU A 8 15.77 -10.02 -20.51
CA GLU A 8 14.81 -9.65 -19.49
C GLU A 8 15.00 -10.61 -18.34
N ARG A 9 15.53 -10.13 -17.23
CA ARG A 9 15.55 -10.91 -15.98
C ARG A 9 14.10 -11.09 -15.58
N CYS A 10 13.63 -12.32 -15.57
CA CYS A 10 12.35 -12.69 -15.00
C CYS A 10 12.40 -12.30 -13.52
N ILE A 11 11.68 -11.25 -13.12
CA ILE A 11 11.60 -10.79 -11.72
C ILE A 11 10.97 -11.95 -10.95
N SER A 12 11.71 -12.54 -10.02
CA SER A 12 11.21 -13.62 -9.18
C SER A 12 10.32 -13.03 -8.10
N ILE A 13 9.00 -13.16 -8.28
CA ILE A 13 8.00 -12.76 -7.30
C ILE A 13 7.49 -14.01 -6.60
N LYS A 14 7.57 -14.04 -5.26
CA LYS A 14 7.11 -15.15 -4.43
C LYS A 14 5.86 -14.73 -3.65
N ARG A 15 4.79 -15.51 -3.73
CA ARG A 15 3.62 -15.36 -2.88
C ARG A 15 4.00 -15.62 -1.42
N ILE A 16 3.48 -14.78 -0.53
CA ILE A 16 3.60 -14.93 0.92
C ILE A 16 2.19 -15.03 1.53
N PRO A 17 2.02 -15.72 2.67
CA PRO A 17 0.72 -15.78 3.34
C PRO A 17 0.20 -14.39 3.65
N LEU A 18 -1.08 -14.16 3.40
CA LEU A 18 -1.74 -12.85 3.60
C LEU A 18 -1.80 -12.44 5.08
N GLU A 19 -1.86 -13.43 5.98
CA GLU A 19 -1.93 -13.26 7.42
C GLU A 19 -0.55 -13.09 8.08
N ASN A 20 0.54 -13.14 7.29
CA ASN A 20 1.89 -13.07 7.82
C ASN A 20 2.28 -11.63 8.19
N GLY A 21 2.79 -11.44 9.40
CA GLY A 21 3.29 -10.17 9.90
C GLY A 21 2.84 -9.85 11.32
N ASP A 22 3.26 -8.68 11.78
CA ASP A 22 2.89 -8.12 13.08
C ASP A 22 1.96 -6.91 12.91
N TRP A 23 0.88 -6.90 13.65
CA TRP A 23 -0.07 -5.79 13.60
C TRP A 23 0.48 -4.52 14.23
N LEU A 24 0.51 -3.46 13.46
CA LEU A 24 0.46 -2.09 13.96
C LEU A 24 -1.03 -1.72 14.06
N ASN A 25 -1.53 -1.56 15.30
CA ASN A 25 -2.95 -1.35 15.60
C ASN A 25 -3.85 -2.47 15.07
N PRO A 26 -4.06 -3.55 15.83
CA PRO A 26 -4.93 -4.66 15.40
C PRO A 26 -6.34 -4.20 15.03
N PRO A 27 -6.93 -4.71 13.93
CA PRO A 27 -8.29 -4.39 13.49
C PRO A 27 -9.36 -4.98 14.43
N LEU A 28 -10.64 -4.83 14.08
CA LEU A 28 -11.73 -5.46 14.78
C LEU A 28 -11.71 -7.00 14.58
N SER A 29 -11.49 -7.43 13.33
CA SER A 29 -11.20 -8.82 12.98
C SER A 29 -10.30 -8.89 11.74
N ALA A 30 -9.63 -10.04 11.57
CA ALA A 30 -8.81 -10.34 10.41
C ALA A 30 -8.84 -11.87 10.20
N ASP A 31 -9.56 -12.32 9.20
CA ASP A 31 -9.91 -13.72 9.00
C ASP A 31 -9.54 -14.19 7.60
N LEU A 32 -8.89 -15.35 7.50
CA LEU A 32 -8.65 -16.02 6.23
C LEU A 32 -9.88 -16.82 5.83
N VAL A 33 -10.55 -16.42 4.75
CA VAL A 33 -11.76 -17.09 4.22
C VAL A 33 -11.47 -17.57 2.81
N GLY A 34 -11.25 -18.87 2.66
CA GLY A 34 -10.76 -19.44 1.39
C GLY A 34 -9.37 -18.93 1.06
N SER A 35 -9.24 -18.18 -0.04
CA SER A 35 -7.99 -17.54 -0.48
C SER A 35 -7.94 -16.03 -0.19
N GLU A 36 -8.95 -15.48 0.44
CA GLU A 36 -9.06 -14.05 0.76
C GLU A 36 -8.80 -13.80 2.24
N PHE A 37 -8.07 -12.74 2.54
CA PHE A 37 -7.87 -12.26 3.90
C PHE A 37 -8.74 -11.03 4.12
N ILE A 38 -9.79 -11.19 4.92
CA ILE A 38 -10.81 -10.17 5.16
C ILE A 38 -10.49 -9.44 6.45
N ILE A 39 -10.18 -8.16 6.33
CA ILE A 39 -9.88 -7.28 7.46
C ILE A 39 -11.08 -6.38 7.71
N THR A 40 -11.63 -6.40 8.93
CA THR A 40 -12.68 -5.48 9.38
C THR A 40 -12.06 -4.37 10.20
N ALA A 41 -12.04 -3.16 9.67
CA ALA A 41 -11.46 -2.00 10.34
C ALA A 41 -12.32 -1.52 11.52
N LYS A 42 -11.67 -0.98 12.55
CA LYS A 42 -12.31 -0.17 13.58
C LYS A 42 -12.68 1.19 13.02
N GLU A 43 -13.69 1.82 13.58
CA GLU A 43 -14.05 3.20 13.23
C GLU A 43 -13.00 4.22 13.73
N LYS A 44 -12.98 5.40 13.13
CA LYS A 44 -12.10 6.53 13.52
C LYS A 44 -10.63 6.19 13.44
N THR A 45 -10.27 5.37 12.45
CA THR A 45 -8.89 4.96 12.20
C THR A 45 -8.33 5.68 10.98
N ASP A 46 -7.07 6.13 11.06
CA ASP A 46 -6.34 6.78 9.99
C ASP A 46 -4.83 6.83 10.27
N PHE A 47 -4.05 7.21 9.24
CA PHE A 47 -2.66 7.64 9.33
C PHE A 47 -2.53 9.02 8.70
N TRP A 48 -2.22 10.04 9.53
CA TRP A 48 -2.02 11.41 9.11
C TRP A 48 -1.15 12.19 10.08
N GLN A 49 -0.29 13.08 9.58
CA GLN A 49 0.55 13.95 10.38
C GLN A 49 0.36 15.43 9.96
N LYS A 50 -0.40 16.16 10.73
CA LYS A 50 -0.55 17.63 10.82
C LYS A 50 -1.01 18.38 9.57
N THR A 51 -0.43 18.11 8.40
CA THR A 51 -0.59 18.95 7.19
C THR A 51 -2.05 19.33 6.96
N SER A 52 -2.32 20.60 6.74
CA SER A 52 -3.63 21.22 6.50
C SER A 52 -4.64 21.14 7.66
N TYR A 53 -4.75 20.00 8.33
CA TYR A 53 -5.80 19.73 9.32
C TYR A 53 -5.36 19.93 10.76
N GLY A 54 -4.06 19.96 11.04
CA GLY A 54 -3.50 20.13 12.39
C GLY A 54 -3.60 18.89 13.29
N PHE A 55 -4.37 17.87 12.94
CA PHE A 55 -4.50 16.66 13.73
C PHE A 55 -3.39 15.61 13.43
N ILE A 56 -3.26 14.66 14.34
CA ILE A 56 -2.37 13.51 14.23
C ILE A 56 -3.19 12.25 14.41
N HIS A 57 -3.09 11.33 13.44
CA HIS A 57 -3.65 9.99 13.50
C HIS A 57 -2.59 8.94 13.19
N ASN A 58 -2.47 7.95 14.09
CA ASN A 58 -1.64 6.75 13.94
C ASN A 58 -2.44 5.50 14.30
N SER A 59 -3.74 5.51 14.03
CA SER A 59 -4.68 4.47 14.46
C SER A 59 -5.11 3.50 13.36
N GLY A 60 -4.74 3.75 12.12
CA GLY A 60 -4.99 2.84 11.00
C GLY A 60 -4.38 1.45 11.25
N HIS A 61 -4.91 0.44 10.60
CA HIS A 61 -4.47 -0.95 10.76
C HIS A 61 -3.44 -1.28 9.70
N ALA A 62 -2.29 -1.82 10.10
CA ALA A 62 -1.30 -2.34 9.16
C ALA A 62 -0.68 -3.64 9.67
N LEU A 63 -0.59 -4.63 8.80
CA LEU A 63 0.07 -5.91 9.04
C LEU A 63 1.42 -5.90 8.35
N LEU A 64 2.50 -5.81 9.13
CA LEU A 64 3.81 -5.43 8.65
C LEU A 64 4.86 -6.52 8.88
N ASN A 65 5.71 -6.72 7.88
CA ASN A 65 6.92 -7.55 7.93
C ASN A 65 8.15 -6.68 7.70
N ASP A 66 9.34 -7.21 7.99
CA ASP A 66 10.59 -6.57 7.60
C ASP A 66 10.60 -6.29 6.09
N PHE A 67 11.06 -5.11 5.73
CA PHE A 67 11.19 -4.68 4.33
C PHE A 67 12.66 -4.40 4.00
N PRO A 68 13.40 -5.42 3.56
CA PRO A 68 14.83 -5.30 3.24
C PRO A 68 15.08 -4.28 2.13
N GLU A 69 16.33 -3.80 2.06
CA GLU A 69 16.81 -3.12 0.87
C GLU A 69 16.78 -4.06 -0.33
N GLU A 70 16.72 -3.48 -1.53
CA GLU A 70 16.68 -4.22 -2.81
C GLU A 70 15.56 -5.28 -2.82
N SER A 71 14.35 -4.89 -2.44
CA SER A 71 13.18 -5.76 -2.41
C SER A 71 11.91 -5.07 -2.93
N SER A 72 10.91 -5.87 -3.23
CA SER A 72 9.58 -5.38 -3.58
C SER A 72 8.48 -6.12 -2.82
N LEU A 73 7.34 -5.45 -2.69
CA LEU A 73 6.12 -5.99 -2.11
C LEU A 73 4.94 -5.61 -2.99
N GLU A 74 4.08 -6.59 -3.30
CA GLU A 74 2.83 -6.38 -4.03
C GLU A 74 1.66 -6.88 -3.20
N ALA A 75 0.58 -6.11 -3.15
CA ALA A 75 -0.69 -6.56 -2.61
C ALA A 75 -1.83 -6.26 -3.55
N SER A 76 -2.78 -7.20 -3.63
CA SER A 76 -4.02 -7.03 -4.37
C SER A 76 -5.22 -7.14 -3.43
N TRP A 77 -6.27 -6.38 -3.73
CA TRP A 77 -7.53 -6.43 -2.99
C TRP A 77 -8.69 -6.04 -3.90
N ILE A 78 -9.91 -6.37 -3.49
CA ILE A 78 -11.13 -5.96 -4.18
C ILE A 78 -11.52 -4.56 -3.71
N LEU A 79 -11.63 -3.61 -4.65
CA LEU A 79 -12.03 -2.24 -4.39
C LEU A 79 -13.56 -2.12 -4.43
N ASP A 80 -14.26 -2.51 -3.35
CA ASP A 80 -15.71 -2.52 -3.27
C ASP A 80 -16.31 -1.59 -2.20
N TYR A 81 -15.48 -0.80 -1.51
CA TYR A 81 -15.92 0.18 -0.52
C TYR A 81 -16.26 1.54 -1.15
N LYS A 82 -17.36 2.16 -0.66
CA LYS A 82 -17.97 3.37 -1.24
C LYS A 82 -18.35 4.43 -0.18
N HIS A 83 -17.68 4.39 0.98
CA HIS A 83 -17.88 5.40 2.00
C HIS A 83 -16.69 6.36 2.06
N GLN A 84 -17.00 7.63 2.31
CA GLN A 84 -16.03 8.72 2.36
C GLN A 84 -14.86 8.37 3.28
N PHE A 85 -13.66 8.49 2.74
CA PHE A 85 -12.36 8.24 3.36
C PHE A 85 -12.04 6.78 3.74
N ASP A 86 -12.89 5.81 3.41
CA ASP A 86 -12.48 4.41 3.49
C ASP A 86 -11.31 4.17 2.54
N HIS A 87 -10.23 3.56 3.03
CA HIS A 87 -9.06 3.32 2.19
C HIS A 87 -8.26 2.07 2.59
N ALA A 88 -7.58 1.51 1.59
CA ALA A 88 -6.72 0.34 1.73
C ALA A 88 -5.57 0.35 0.70
N GLY A 89 -4.53 -0.41 0.99
CA GLY A 89 -3.37 -0.57 0.11
C GLY A 89 -2.16 -1.17 0.80
N LEU A 90 -0.98 -0.66 0.43
CA LEU A 90 0.31 -0.97 1.05
C LEU A 90 0.85 0.18 1.89
N MET A 91 1.53 -0.17 2.97
CA MET A 91 2.24 0.77 3.84
C MET A 91 3.70 0.34 4.01
N VAL A 92 4.61 1.32 3.98
CA VAL A 92 5.98 1.22 4.48
C VAL A 92 6.07 2.07 5.74
N TYR A 93 6.56 1.50 6.83
CA TYR A 93 6.54 2.11 8.15
C TYR A 93 7.86 1.92 8.89
N SER A 94 8.39 2.98 9.44
CA SER A 94 9.52 2.95 10.38
C SER A 94 9.08 3.34 11.79
N ASN A 95 8.42 4.48 11.91
CA ASN A 95 7.88 5.00 13.16
C ASN A 95 6.72 5.97 12.88
N GLU A 96 6.11 6.54 13.93
CA GLU A 96 4.92 7.40 13.84
C GLU A 96 5.07 8.65 12.95
N THR A 97 6.30 9.07 12.70
CA THR A 97 6.59 10.27 11.90
C THR A 97 7.31 9.97 10.58
N ASN A 98 7.59 8.70 10.30
CA ASN A 98 8.27 8.26 9.08
C ASN A 98 7.58 7.02 8.51
N TRP A 99 6.69 7.23 7.54
CA TRP A 99 5.95 6.19 6.86
C TRP A 99 5.44 6.66 5.49
N ILE A 100 5.12 5.73 4.63
CA ILE A 100 4.49 5.97 3.33
C ILE A 100 3.34 4.99 3.19
N LYS A 101 2.14 5.49 2.89
CA LYS A 101 1.01 4.66 2.48
C LYS A 101 0.64 4.96 1.03
N ALA A 102 0.28 3.94 0.26
CA ALA A 102 -0.28 4.10 -1.08
C ALA A 102 -1.39 3.08 -1.31
N GLY A 103 -2.43 3.52 -1.96
CA GLY A 103 -3.63 2.72 -2.17
C GLY A 103 -4.75 3.50 -2.83
N VAL A 104 -5.95 3.00 -2.68
CA VAL A 104 -7.15 3.69 -3.14
C VAL A 104 -7.96 4.13 -1.92
N GLU A 105 -8.35 5.40 -1.93
CA GLU A 105 -9.27 6.01 -0.98
C GLU A 105 -10.56 6.36 -1.71
N PHE A 106 -11.70 6.15 -1.09
CA PHE A 106 -12.96 6.68 -1.62
C PHE A 106 -13.17 8.07 -1.06
N ALA A 107 -12.99 9.09 -1.89
CA ALA A 107 -13.14 10.49 -1.51
C ALA A 107 -13.87 11.28 -2.60
N ASP A 108 -14.68 12.25 -2.18
CA ASP A 108 -15.44 13.14 -3.09
C ASP A 108 -16.32 12.37 -4.09
N GLY A 109 -16.88 11.24 -3.67
CA GLY A 109 -17.76 10.40 -4.46
C GLY A 109 -17.07 9.49 -5.49
N LEU A 110 -15.75 9.42 -5.50
CA LEU A 110 -14.95 8.64 -6.44
C LEU A 110 -13.82 7.88 -5.74
N PRO A 111 -13.39 6.73 -6.27
CA PRO A 111 -12.13 6.12 -5.85
C PRO A 111 -10.95 6.96 -6.35
N GLN A 112 -10.04 7.25 -5.45
CA GLN A 112 -8.84 8.07 -5.65
C GLN A 112 -7.60 7.21 -5.40
N LEU A 113 -6.81 6.98 -6.45
CA LEU A 113 -5.49 6.38 -6.32
C LEU A 113 -4.52 7.43 -5.81
N GLY A 114 -3.78 7.12 -4.74
CA GLY A 114 -2.86 8.08 -4.19
C GLY A 114 -1.78 7.51 -3.30
N ALA A 115 -0.91 8.40 -2.85
CA ALA A 115 0.12 8.12 -1.88
C ALA A 115 0.26 9.26 -0.88
N VAL A 116 0.52 8.91 0.37
CA VAL A 116 0.92 9.85 1.44
C VAL A 116 2.34 9.52 1.84
N VAL A 117 3.25 10.48 1.73
CA VAL A 117 4.63 10.40 2.22
C VAL A 117 4.73 11.24 3.49
N THR A 118 5.05 10.61 4.61
CA THR A 118 5.19 11.30 5.89
C THR A 118 6.64 11.30 6.37
N ARG A 119 7.15 12.51 6.60
CA ARG A 119 8.44 12.80 7.24
C ARG A 119 8.23 13.94 8.22
N GLY A 120 7.75 13.58 9.41
CA GLY A 120 7.30 14.56 10.41
C GLY A 120 5.93 15.17 10.10
N ILE A 121 5.64 15.46 8.83
CA ILE A 121 4.36 15.95 8.31
C ILE A 121 3.97 15.16 7.05
N SER A 122 2.68 15.08 6.74
CA SER A 122 2.15 14.33 5.59
C SER A 122 2.15 15.15 4.31
N ASP A 123 2.59 14.54 3.22
CA ASP A 123 2.54 15.04 1.84
C ASP A 123 1.69 14.08 1.01
N TRP A 124 0.57 14.54 0.49
CA TRP A 124 -0.46 13.72 -0.16
C TRP A 124 -0.67 14.11 -1.61
N SER A 125 -0.78 13.10 -2.47
CA SER A 125 -1.19 13.25 -3.86
C SER A 125 -2.19 12.17 -4.25
N VAL A 126 -3.22 12.55 -5.05
CA VAL A 126 -4.25 11.63 -5.54
C VAL A 126 -4.62 11.94 -6.99
N ALA A 127 -5.17 10.91 -7.64
CA ALA A 127 -5.81 11.02 -8.95
C ALA A 127 -7.05 10.11 -8.99
N PRO A 128 -8.19 10.56 -9.56
CA PRO A 128 -9.40 9.76 -9.63
C PRO A 128 -9.24 8.56 -10.57
N VAL A 129 -9.74 7.39 -10.13
CA VAL A 129 -9.74 6.13 -10.87
C VAL A 129 -11.12 5.49 -10.89
N PRO A 130 -12.16 6.19 -11.41
CA PRO A 130 -13.55 5.75 -11.30
C PRO A 130 -13.82 4.39 -11.95
N THR A 131 -13.04 4.00 -12.95
CA THR A 131 -13.18 2.72 -13.65
C THR A 131 -12.62 1.52 -12.87
N TRP A 132 -11.98 1.74 -11.72
CA TRP A 132 -11.40 0.70 -10.87
C TRP A 132 -12.37 0.14 -9.85
N MET A 133 -13.50 0.82 -9.63
CA MET A 133 -14.54 0.37 -8.71
C MET A 133 -15.03 -1.05 -9.04
N ASP A 134 -15.26 -1.83 -7.99
CA ASP A 134 -15.69 -3.22 -8.00
C ASP A 134 -14.73 -4.19 -8.74
N LYS A 135 -13.43 -3.83 -8.80
CA LYS A 135 -12.37 -4.63 -9.43
C LYS A 135 -11.24 -4.91 -8.47
N GLU A 136 -10.40 -5.87 -8.86
CA GLU A 136 -9.15 -6.13 -8.18
C GLU A 136 -8.12 -5.06 -8.54
N VAL A 137 -7.57 -4.43 -7.52
CA VAL A 137 -6.51 -3.42 -7.61
C VAL A 137 -5.23 -4.01 -7.03
N THR A 138 -4.09 -3.71 -7.65
CA THR A 138 -2.77 -4.11 -7.15
C THR A 138 -1.88 -2.88 -6.98
N ILE A 139 -1.24 -2.78 -5.82
CA ILE A 139 -0.15 -1.81 -5.55
C ILE A 139 1.16 -2.59 -5.45
N ARG A 140 2.21 -2.02 -6.01
CA ARG A 140 3.59 -2.50 -5.87
C ARG A 140 4.46 -1.41 -5.26
N PHE A 141 5.19 -1.78 -4.22
CA PHE A 141 6.32 -1.05 -3.66
C PHE A 141 7.62 -1.71 -4.12
N SER A 142 8.53 -0.94 -4.66
CA SER A 142 9.87 -1.38 -5.06
C SER A 142 10.89 -0.50 -4.35
N ARG A 143 11.66 -1.07 -3.44
CA ARG A 143 12.70 -0.39 -2.66
C ARG A 143 14.06 -0.66 -3.27
N SER A 144 14.76 0.39 -3.65
CA SER A 144 16.14 0.32 -4.11
C SER A 144 16.92 1.52 -3.58
N GLY A 145 17.97 1.25 -2.81
CA GLY A 145 18.77 2.28 -2.18
C GLY A 145 17.93 3.21 -1.29
N ASP A 146 17.99 4.50 -1.57
CA ASP A 146 17.30 5.59 -0.86
C ASP A 146 15.89 5.89 -1.39
N ALA A 147 15.34 5.02 -2.24
CA ALA A 147 14.11 5.28 -2.96
C ALA A 147 13.07 4.17 -2.82
N LEU A 148 11.81 4.57 -2.77
CA LEU A 148 10.62 3.73 -2.94
C LEU A 148 9.90 4.14 -4.22
N THR A 149 9.86 3.24 -5.21
CA THR A 149 9.00 3.38 -6.38
C THR A 149 7.65 2.75 -6.08
N ILE A 150 6.58 3.50 -6.35
CA ILE A 150 5.20 3.07 -6.16
C ILE A 150 4.53 2.95 -7.52
N ARG A 151 3.97 1.77 -7.80
CA ARG A 151 3.20 1.49 -9.00
C ARG A 151 1.84 0.90 -8.63
N ALA A 152 0.87 1.07 -9.51
CA ALA A 152 -0.47 0.52 -9.35
C ALA A 152 -0.98 -0.05 -10.66
N LYS A 153 -1.91 -1.01 -10.59
CA LYS A 153 -2.69 -1.49 -11.73
C LYS A 153 -4.07 -1.97 -11.31
N CYS A 154 -4.98 -1.96 -12.29
CA CYS A 154 -6.31 -2.57 -12.18
C CYS A 154 -6.57 -3.31 -13.50
N GLY A 155 -6.10 -4.57 -13.60
CA GLY A 155 -5.87 -5.22 -14.90
C GLY A 155 -4.80 -4.46 -15.69
N GLY A 156 -4.46 -4.88 -16.89
CA GLY A 156 -3.54 -4.16 -17.79
C GLY A 156 -2.14 -3.85 -17.21
N ASP A 157 -1.58 -2.73 -17.70
CA ASP A 157 -0.21 -2.35 -17.42
C ASP A 157 -0.04 -1.61 -16.09
N TRP A 158 1.19 -1.65 -15.56
CA TRP A 158 1.59 -0.89 -14.39
C TRP A 158 1.61 0.62 -14.68
N GLN A 159 0.95 1.38 -13.81
CA GLN A 159 0.99 2.84 -13.81
C GLN A 159 1.97 3.32 -12.73
N PHE A 160 2.83 4.27 -13.07
CA PHE A 160 3.69 4.94 -12.11
C PHE A 160 2.86 5.88 -11.23
N VAL A 161 2.94 5.72 -9.91
CA VAL A 161 2.21 6.54 -8.93
C VAL A 161 3.12 7.57 -8.30
N ARG A 162 4.27 7.14 -7.78
CA ARG A 162 5.20 8.03 -7.08
C ARG A 162 6.59 7.43 -6.97
N LEU A 163 7.60 8.28 -7.00
CA LEU A 163 8.93 8.03 -6.45
C LEU A 163 9.06 8.82 -5.15
N ALA A 164 9.31 8.12 -4.06
CA ALA A 164 9.47 8.72 -2.75
C ALA A 164 10.81 8.34 -2.15
N PRO A 165 11.51 9.27 -1.49
CA PRO A 165 12.75 8.94 -0.82
C PRO A 165 12.50 8.18 0.49
N LEU A 166 13.37 7.19 0.78
CA LEU A 166 13.47 6.48 2.05
C LEU A 166 14.80 6.79 2.75
N ASP A 167 14.74 7.13 4.03
CA ASP A 167 15.97 7.28 4.83
C ASP A 167 16.60 5.91 5.06
N GLN A 168 17.81 5.71 4.55
CA GLN A 168 18.56 4.45 4.67
C GLN A 168 19.01 4.14 6.10
N ASN A 169 19.05 5.15 6.99
CA ASN A 169 19.40 4.95 8.39
C ASN A 169 18.23 4.40 9.24
N LEU A 170 17.03 4.36 8.69
CA LEU A 170 15.85 3.84 9.36
C LEU A 170 15.59 2.37 8.98
N LYS A 171 15.13 1.60 9.96
CA LYS A 171 14.59 0.26 9.70
C LYS A 171 13.15 0.39 9.17
N TRP A 172 12.89 -0.25 8.06
CA TRP A 172 11.59 -0.22 7.41
C TRP A 172 10.90 -1.57 7.48
N ARG A 173 9.62 -1.53 7.78
CA ARG A 173 8.69 -2.66 7.63
C ARG A 173 7.67 -2.30 6.57
N ALA A 174 7.10 -3.30 5.90
CA ALA A 174 6.05 -3.07 4.91
C ALA A 174 4.98 -4.15 4.98
N GLY A 175 3.78 -3.80 4.52
CA GLY A 175 2.66 -4.72 4.46
C GLY A 175 1.36 -4.08 4.04
N ILE A 176 0.30 -4.83 4.16
CA ILE A 176 -1.05 -4.38 3.84
C ILE A 176 -1.57 -3.44 4.92
N PHE A 177 -2.40 -2.48 4.53
CA PHE A 177 -3.06 -1.59 5.48
C PHE A 177 -4.50 -1.28 5.07
N CYS A 178 -5.31 -0.88 6.05
CA CYS A 178 -6.61 -0.25 5.83
C CYS A 178 -6.97 0.71 6.96
N ALA A 179 -7.88 1.63 6.68
CA ALA A 179 -8.43 2.55 7.68
C ALA A 179 -9.82 3.03 7.29
N SER A 180 -10.63 3.34 8.31
CA SER A 180 -12.00 3.86 8.19
C SER A 180 -12.19 5.07 9.10
N PRO A 181 -11.92 6.30 8.60
CA PRO A 181 -11.96 7.50 9.42
C PRO A 181 -13.33 7.87 9.98
N LEU A 182 -14.40 7.60 9.24
CA LEU A 182 -15.73 8.13 9.58
C LEU A 182 -16.75 7.09 10.06
N ARG A 183 -16.50 5.79 9.86
CA ARG A 183 -17.50 4.76 10.16
C ARG A 183 -16.91 3.47 10.69
N ALA A 184 -17.72 2.62 11.30
CA ALA A 184 -17.42 1.23 11.56
C ALA A 184 -17.75 0.33 10.34
N GLY A 185 -17.17 -0.87 10.32
CA GLY A 185 -17.59 -1.94 9.41
C GLY A 185 -17.02 -1.86 7.98
N LEU A 186 -15.94 -1.11 7.74
CA LEU A 186 -15.16 -1.29 6.52
C LEU A 186 -14.57 -2.70 6.53
N GLN A 187 -14.88 -3.48 5.50
CA GLN A 187 -14.22 -4.75 5.21
C GLN A 187 -13.38 -4.62 3.97
N VAL A 188 -12.11 -5.02 4.04
CA VAL A 188 -11.20 -5.06 2.91
C VAL A 188 -10.81 -6.50 2.64
N LYS A 189 -10.99 -6.97 1.40
CA LYS A 189 -10.70 -8.33 0.95
C LYS A 189 -9.39 -8.34 0.20
N PHE A 190 -8.29 -8.66 0.88
CA PHE A 190 -7.01 -8.87 0.23
C PHE A 190 -6.97 -10.26 -0.42
N THR A 191 -6.56 -10.30 -1.69
CA THR A 191 -6.57 -11.51 -2.52
C THR A 191 -5.16 -12.05 -2.76
N SER A 192 -4.13 -11.20 -2.65
CA SER A 192 -2.74 -11.64 -2.77
C SER A 192 -1.77 -10.72 -2.04
N LEU A 193 -0.68 -11.32 -1.56
CA LEU A 193 0.51 -10.64 -1.08
C LEU A 193 1.73 -11.37 -1.64
N SER A 194 2.68 -10.63 -2.22
CA SER A 194 3.86 -11.22 -2.85
C SER A 194 5.08 -10.33 -2.64
N ALA A 195 6.23 -10.95 -2.44
CA ALA A 195 7.51 -10.27 -2.30
C ALA A 195 8.49 -10.74 -3.39
N GLY A 196 9.43 -9.89 -3.76
CA GLY A 196 10.40 -10.22 -4.80
C GLY A 196 11.54 -9.22 -4.91
N GLU A 197 12.26 -9.30 -6.02
CA GLU A 197 13.31 -8.34 -6.36
C GLU A 197 12.71 -6.97 -6.69
N PRO A 198 13.47 -5.87 -6.51
CA PRO A 198 13.01 -4.55 -6.90
C PRO A 198 12.88 -4.43 -8.42
N ASP A 199 12.22 -3.37 -8.87
CA ASP A 199 12.17 -3.03 -10.29
C ASP A 199 13.59 -2.81 -10.84
N SER A 200 13.86 -3.35 -12.02
CA SER A 200 15.18 -3.24 -12.66
C SER A 200 15.46 -1.83 -13.22
N SER A 201 14.43 -1.02 -13.41
CA SER A 201 14.52 0.35 -13.88
C SER A 201 13.31 1.18 -13.43
N LEU A 202 13.48 2.49 -13.44
CA LEU A 202 12.41 3.43 -13.12
C LEU A 202 11.44 3.61 -14.32
N HIS A 203 11.95 3.43 -15.53
CA HIS A 203 11.23 3.57 -16.81
C HIS A 203 11.37 2.34 -17.69
#